data_5ca1fd55d88df8baf6f993e1992becce
#
_entry.id   5ca1fd55d88df8baf6f993e1992becce
#
_cell.length_a   1.000
_cell.length_b   1.000
_cell.length_c   1.000
_cell.angle_alpha   90.00
_cell.angle_beta   90.00
_cell.angle_gamma   90.00
#
_symmetry.space_group_name_H-M   'P 1'
#
loop_
_entity.id
_entity.type
_entity.pdbx_description
1 polymer ?
#
loop_
_entity_poly.entity_id
_entity_poly.type
_entity_poly.pdbx_seq_one_letter_code
_entity_poly.pdbx_strand_id
1 'polypeptide(L)'
;MNYSLPRSLSLALVLLLGLAGCAKKDATPSPSVPPTTTVTPPVDPHLTYLKLLADGTTNQALPLQKAIDSCSAAGGGTLVLRKGTYMIGPIYMKSSVTLRLDTLATLLASPNMPDFTVNGKVVNLINGPGGAIHDVTLTGAGTIDGNGAPWWAAFQANSALVRPRLIYITSCQNLTVSGLTLTNSPSFHLVPSQCQNVVISKLKIIAPSNSPNTDGIDPANCNQVSITNCTIDTGDDCIAIKSGRVNGALVDACQNLTVTGCTFLHGHGLSIGSETSSGVKNLTVSNCTFTGTTNGIRIKSEPGLGGLIQNVNYSNISMTGVTNPLVINMAYALNPNNSYPADIPSVSGMTIDHLTVTGAKNAGSLVGLTTLPIQNLTLSNLTISAQTGLVMQNATGVVMSNWVINVTSGKSIITQNVQGTGF
;
A
#
# COMPACT_ATOMS: atom_id res chain seq x y z
N MET A 1 6.67 -60.85 -4.29
CA MET A 1 5.85 -61.39 -5.39
C MET A 1 5.99 -60.49 -6.57
N ASN A 2 6.56 -61.06 -7.58
CA ASN A 2 6.89 -60.60 -8.89
C ASN A 2 5.70 -60.17 -9.76
N TYR A 3 6.10 -59.57 -10.84
CA TYR A 3 5.48 -59.35 -12.17
C TYR A 3 5.10 -57.91 -12.47
N SER A 4 5.38 -57.30 -13.57
CA SER A 4 6.30 -57.42 -14.75
C SER A 4 5.77 -56.41 -15.78
N LEU A 5 6.68 -55.72 -16.45
CA LEU A 5 6.43 -54.88 -17.64
C LEU A 5 6.07 -55.69 -18.88
N PRO A 6 5.47 -55.12 -19.89
CA PRO A 6 5.98 -55.26 -21.28
C PRO A 6 6.02 -53.93 -22.07
N ARG A 7 7.15 -53.62 -22.70
CA ARG A 7 7.62 -53.85 -24.10
C ARG A 7 6.91 -53.03 -25.18
N SER A 8 7.59 -52.04 -25.65
CA SER A 8 8.12 -51.65 -26.97
C SER A 8 7.34 -52.10 -28.23
N LEU A 9 7.05 -51.13 -29.12
CA LEU A 9 6.89 -51.35 -30.55
C LEU A 9 7.70 -50.31 -31.34
N SER A 10 8.68 -50.84 -32.07
CA SER A 10 9.47 -50.16 -33.10
C SER A 10 8.68 -50.15 -34.42
N LEU A 11 8.76 -49.08 -35.19
CA LEU A 11 8.35 -49.12 -36.60
C LEU A 11 9.42 -48.55 -37.49
N ALA A 12 9.67 -49.27 -38.56
CA ALA A 12 10.83 -49.23 -39.43
C ALA A 12 10.84 -48.09 -40.43
N LEU A 13 12.07 -47.74 -40.77
CA LEU A 13 12.53 -46.82 -41.80
C LEU A 13 12.44 -47.52 -43.19
N VAL A 14 11.86 -46.83 -44.16
CA VAL A 14 11.99 -47.20 -45.58
C VAL A 14 12.79 -46.11 -46.29
N LEU A 15 13.98 -46.53 -46.76
CA LEU A 15 14.89 -45.74 -47.63
C LEU A 15 14.40 -45.87 -49.08
N LEU A 16 14.23 -44.76 -49.78
CA LEU A 16 14.20 -44.74 -51.27
C LEU A 16 15.33 -43.81 -51.75
N LEU A 17 16.30 -44.45 -52.38
CA LEU A 17 17.34 -43.78 -53.16
C LEU A 17 16.77 -43.34 -54.51
N GLY A 18 16.93 -42.07 -54.85
CA GLY A 18 16.72 -41.53 -56.19
C GLY A 18 17.91 -40.67 -56.57
N LEU A 19 18.72 -41.19 -57.49
CA LEU A 19 19.81 -40.45 -58.17
C LEU A 19 19.20 -39.51 -59.23
N ALA A 20 19.60 -38.23 -59.23
CA ALA A 20 19.71 -37.46 -60.50
C ALA A 20 20.37 -36.07 -60.27
N GLY A 21 21.41 -35.80 -60.97
CA GLY A 21 21.67 -34.57 -61.69
C GLY A 21 22.37 -33.40 -60.93
N CYS A 22 23.68 -33.31 -61.11
CA CYS A 22 24.43 -32.05 -60.91
C CYS A 22 23.96 -30.98 -61.90
N ALA A 23 23.42 -29.88 -61.35
CA ALA A 23 23.37 -28.58 -62.03
C ALA A 23 23.99 -27.55 -61.09
N LYS A 24 25.13 -26.97 -61.49
CA LYS A 24 25.72 -25.81 -60.84
C LYS A 24 24.73 -24.66 -60.96
N LYS A 25 24.21 -24.17 -59.83
CA LYS A 25 23.55 -22.88 -59.74
C LYS A 25 24.54 -21.89 -59.16
N ASP A 26 24.74 -20.80 -59.88
CA ASP A 26 25.51 -19.64 -59.46
C ASP A 26 24.98 -19.10 -58.14
N ALA A 27 25.88 -18.90 -57.19
CA ALA A 27 25.57 -18.29 -55.91
C ALA A 27 25.27 -16.80 -56.11
N THR A 28 23.99 -16.43 -55.95
CA THR A 28 23.62 -15.02 -55.76
C THR A 28 24.21 -14.52 -54.45
N PRO A 29 24.85 -13.34 -54.42
CA PRO A 29 25.39 -12.79 -53.19
C PRO A 29 24.23 -12.48 -52.22
N SER A 30 24.35 -12.97 -50.99
CA SER A 30 23.47 -12.65 -49.87
C SER A 30 23.44 -11.14 -49.65
N PRO A 31 22.25 -10.49 -49.48
CA PRO A 31 22.20 -9.07 -49.22
C PRO A 31 22.93 -8.77 -47.89
N SER A 32 23.92 -7.90 -47.96
CA SER A 32 24.64 -7.39 -46.79
C SER A 32 23.62 -6.68 -45.85
N VAL A 33 23.46 -7.20 -44.64
CA VAL A 33 22.70 -6.53 -43.57
C VAL A 33 23.44 -5.20 -43.27
N PRO A 34 22.77 -4.06 -43.39
CA PRO A 34 23.38 -2.77 -43.03
C PRO A 34 23.76 -2.80 -41.55
N PRO A 35 24.87 -2.17 -41.14
CA PRO A 35 25.26 -2.13 -39.75
C PRO A 35 24.15 -1.49 -38.95
N THR A 36 23.67 -2.20 -37.92
CA THR A 36 22.69 -1.69 -36.96
C THR A 36 23.33 -0.52 -36.22
N THR A 37 23.07 0.68 -36.65
CA THR A 37 23.42 1.87 -35.90
C THR A 37 22.62 1.78 -34.57
N THR A 38 23.33 1.52 -33.49
CA THR A 38 22.82 1.68 -32.14
C THR A 38 22.52 3.16 -31.97
N VAL A 39 21.27 3.54 -32.26
CA VAL A 39 20.76 4.86 -31.92
C VAL A 39 20.70 4.91 -30.40
N THR A 40 21.66 5.56 -29.78
CA THR A 40 21.61 5.93 -28.37
C THR A 40 20.35 6.81 -28.22
N PRO A 41 19.38 6.46 -27.36
CA PRO A 41 18.22 7.32 -27.16
C PRO A 41 18.69 8.74 -26.81
N PRO A 42 18.04 9.79 -27.28
CA PRO A 42 18.42 11.16 -26.96
C PRO A 42 18.47 11.28 -25.42
N VAL A 43 19.58 11.77 -24.89
CA VAL A 43 19.76 12.01 -23.47
C VAL A 43 18.80 13.16 -23.14
N ASP A 44 17.80 12.88 -22.32
CA ASP A 44 16.92 13.91 -21.78
C ASP A 44 17.79 14.90 -20.98
N PRO A 45 17.88 16.18 -21.38
CA PRO A 45 18.77 17.15 -20.74
C PRO A 45 18.40 17.42 -19.25
N HIS A 46 17.23 16.96 -18.80
CA HIS A 46 16.77 17.07 -17.41
C HIS A 46 17.14 15.84 -16.57
N LEU A 47 17.83 14.81 -17.11
CA LEU A 47 18.25 13.63 -16.37
C LEU A 47 19.69 13.77 -15.87
N THR A 48 19.87 13.76 -14.57
CA THR A 48 21.19 13.71 -13.93
C THR A 48 21.45 12.32 -13.35
N TYR A 49 22.38 11.59 -13.95
CA TYR A 49 22.82 10.30 -13.41
C TYR A 49 23.79 10.50 -12.25
N LEU A 50 23.41 10.06 -11.07
CA LEU A 50 24.23 10.22 -9.87
C LEU A 50 25.44 9.28 -9.90
N LYS A 51 26.60 9.83 -9.55
CA LYS A 51 27.86 9.09 -9.39
C LYS A 51 28.11 8.83 -7.90
N LEU A 52 27.27 8.03 -7.29
CA LEU A 52 27.40 7.61 -5.91
C LEU A 52 28.08 6.24 -5.83
N LEU A 53 28.71 5.96 -4.69
CA LEU A 53 29.31 4.65 -4.44
C LEU A 53 28.20 3.63 -4.12
N ALA A 54 28.11 2.60 -4.93
CA ALA A 54 27.05 1.59 -4.88
C ALA A 54 27.55 0.26 -4.28
N ASP A 55 28.30 0.33 -3.17
CA ASP A 55 28.91 -0.83 -2.50
C ASP A 55 28.03 -1.45 -1.41
N GLY A 56 26.88 -0.83 -1.10
CA GLY A 56 25.97 -1.27 -0.05
C GLY A 56 26.47 -1.08 1.38
N THR A 57 27.63 -0.45 1.58
CA THR A 57 28.29 -0.34 2.89
C THR A 57 28.68 1.09 3.28
N THR A 58 29.03 1.91 2.31
CA THR A 58 29.41 3.32 2.53
C THR A 58 28.17 4.20 2.53
N ASN A 59 27.96 4.97 3.61
CA ASN A 59 26.79 5.85 3.71
C ASN A 59 26.85 7.00 2.70
N GLN A 60 25.94 6.99 1.76
CA GLN A 60 25.79 7.95 0.67
C GLN A 60 24.74 9.05 0.94
N ALA A 61 24.22 9.17 2.18
CA ALA A 61 23.19 10.17 2.49
C ALA A 61 23.64 11.60 2.19
N LEU A 62 24.87 11.99 2.61
CA LEU A 62 25.37 13.34 2.40
C LEU A 62 25.57 13.70 0.91
N PRO A 63 26.26 12.88 0.08
CA PRO A 63 26.37 13.20 -1.34
C PRO A 63 25.03 13.16 -2.07
N LEU A 64 24.09 12.25 -1.70
CA LEU A 64 22.74 12.24 -2.25
C LEU A 64 21.95 13.49 -1.87
N GLN A 65 22.03 13.93 -0.59
CA GLN A 65 21.38 15.16 -0.13
C GLN A 65 21.91 16.39 -0.87
N LYS A 66 23.22 16.50 -1.07
CA LYS A 66 23.81 17.59 -1.85
C LYS A 66 23.29 17.62 -3.28
N ALA A 67 23.12 16.46 -3.91
CA ALA A 67 22.53 16.36 -5.25
C ALA A 67 21.08 16.83 -5.28
N ILE A 68 20.27 16.43 -4.29
CA ILE A 68 18.87 16.86 -4.14
C ILE A 68 18.81 18.38 -3.95
N ASP A 69 19.63 18.93 -3.05
CA ASP A 69 19.66 20.37 -2.76
C ASP A 69 20.07 21.19 -4.00
N SER A 70 21.10 20.74 -4.72
CA SER A 70 21.57 21.39 -5.95
C SER A 70 20.55 21.31 -7.08
N CYS A 71 19.88 20.17 -7.23
CA CYS A 71 18.84 19.98 -8.23
C CYS A 71 17.65 20.93 -7.98
N SER A 72 17.17 21.00 -6.75
CA SER A 72 16.09 21.93 -6.37
C SER A 72 16.50 23.39 -6.55
N ALA A 73 17.70 23.78 -6.14
CA ALA A 73 18.23 25.15 -6.31
C ALA A 73 18.38 25.56 -7.79
N ALA A 74 18.59 24.59 -8.69
CA ALA A 74 18.63 24.80 -10.14
C ALA A 74 17.23 24.87 -10.79
N GLY A 75 16.14 24.82 -10.01
CA GLY A 75 14.77 24.84 -10.52
C GLY A 75 14.13 23.47 -10.67
N GLY A 76 14.80 22.40 -10.22
CA GLY A 76 14.30 21.04 -10.25
C GLY A 76 14.94 20.16 -11.33
N GLY A 77 14.47 18.92 -11.40
CA GLY A 77 14.96 17.94 -12.36
C GLY A 77 14.88 16.49 -11.85
N THR A 78 15.43 15.58 -12.64
CA THR A 78 15.42 14.15 -12.31
C THR A 78 16.82 13.64 -11.97
N LEU A 79 16.97 13.17 -10.74
CA LEU A 79 18.17 12.49 -10.26
C LEU A 79 17.98 10.99 -10.41
N VAL A 80 18.91 10.32 -11.09
CA VAL A 80 18.79 8.90 -11.43
C VAL A 80 19.86 8.09 -10.71
N LEU A 81 19.41 7.10 -9.93
CA LEU A 81 20.23 6.03 -9.38
C LEU A 81 20.18 4.82 -10.31
N ARG A 82 21.32 4.41 -10.85
CA ARG A 82 21.46 3.22 -11.68
C ARG A 82 21.58 1.96 -10.83
N LYS A 83 21.66 0.81 -11.50
CA LYS A 83 21.91 -0.49 -10.86
C LYS A 83 23.03 -0.41 -9.81
N GLY A 84 22.74 -0.89 -8.60
CA GLY A 84 23.66 -0.97 -7.46
C GLY A 84 22.94 -0.76 -6.13
N THR A 85 23.64 -1.02 -5.05
CA THR A 85 23.11 -0.83 -3.68
C THR A 85 23.75 0.39 -3.04
N TYR A 86 22.95 1.38 -2.72
CA TYR A 86 23.37 2.64 -2.12
C TYR A 86 22.89 2.68 -0.67
N MET A 87 23.79 2.45 0.28
CA MET A 87 23.43 2.59 1.70
C MET A 87 23.29 4.07 2.04
N ILE A 88 22.19 4.43 2.70
CA ILE A 88 21.90 5.81 3.11
C ILE A 88 21.38 5.87 4.55
N GLY A 89 21.68 6.96 5.23
CA GLY A 89 20.93 7.47 6.36
C GLY A 89 19.77 8.36 5.89
N PRO A 90 19.17 9.14 6.79
CA PRO A 90 18.09 10.08 6.47
C PRO A 90 18.43 11.07 5.37
N ILE A 91 17.48 11.27 4.45
CA ILE A 91 17.53 12.32 3.42
C ILE A 91 16.22 13.11 3.40
N TYR A 92 16.27 14.33 2.84
CA TYR A 92 15.15 15.25 2.76
C TYR A 92 14.89 15.63 1.30
N MET A 93 13.71 15.33 0.82
CA MET A 93 13.26 15.75 -0.50
C MET A 93 13.05 17.27 -0.55
N LYS A 94 13.17 17.82 -1.73
CA LYS A 94 12.98 19.26 -2.00
C LYS A 94 12.00 19.45 -3.14
N SER A 95 11.47 20.66 -3.27
CA SER A 95 10.54 21.00 -4.36
C SER A 95 11.14 20.77 -5.74
N SER A 96 10.31 20.32 -6.66
CA SER A 96 10.60 20.08 -8.08
C SER A 96 11.67 19.02 -8.34
N VAL A 97 11.91 18.12 -7.36
CA VAL A 97 12.90 17.05 -7.51
C VAL A 97 12.23 15.71 -7.74
N THR A 98 12.62 15.03 -8.79
CA THR A 98 12.34 13.62 -9.05
C THR A 98 13.55 12.78 -8.67
N LEU A 99 13.38 11.84 -7.74
CA LEU A 99 14.35 10.79 -7.46
C LEU A 99 13.90 9.50 -8.15
N ARG A 100 14.65 9.08 -9.15
CA ARG A 100 14.36 7.88 -9.92
C ARG A 100 15.36 6.78 -9.61
N LEU A 101 14.84 5.61 -9.27
CA LEU A 101 15.62 4.38 -9.10
C LEU A 101 15.41 3.49 -10.32
N ASP A 102 16.45 3.28 -11.10
CA ASP A 102 16.40 2.35 -12.24
C ASP A 102 16.27 0.90 -11.75
N THR A 103 15.96 -0.01 -12.65
CA THR A 103 15.87 -1.45 -12.34
C THR A 103 17.16 -1.93 -11.70
N LEU A 104 17.07 -2.72 -10.62
CA LEU A 104 18.19 -3.19 -9.79
C LEU A 104 18.97 -2.09 -9.05
N ALA A 105 18.47 -0.87 -8.98
CA ALA A 105 18.93 0.11 -8.00
C ALA A 105 18.26 -0.15 -6.66
N THR A 106 19.03 -0.15 -5.58
CA THR A 106 18.51 -0.27 -4.20
C THR A 106 19.02 0.87 -3.35
N LEU A 107 18.11 1.66 -2.78
CA LEU A 107 18.39 2.49 -1.61
C LEU A 107 18.24 1.63 -0.36
N LEU A 108 19.34 1.37 0.33
CA LEU A 108 19.36 0.54 1.54
C LEU A 108 19.54 1.43 2.77
N ALA A 109 18.62 1.33 3.72
CA ALA A 109 18.74 2.05 4.99
C ALA A 109 19.96 1.56 5.78
N SER A 110 20.70 2.48 6.38
CA SER A 110 21.83 2.17 7.27
C SER A 110 21.39 1.21 8.38
N PRO A 111 22.16 0.17 8.71
CA PRO A 111 21.90 -0.70 9.85
C PRO A 111 22.21 -0.01 11.18
N ASN A 112 22.87 1.14 11.17
CA ASN A 112 23.26 1.88 12.36
C ASN A 112 22.11 2.77 12.84
N MET A 113 21.39 2.36 13.89
CA MET A 113 20.24 3.09 14.43
C MET A 113 20.56 4.57 14.82
N PRO A 114 21.73 4.90 15.39
CA PRO A 114 22.11 6.29 15.63
C PRO A 114 22.08 7.21 14.42
N ASP A 115 22.26 6.71 13.19
CA ASP A 115 22.18 7.52 11.97
C ASP A 115 20.79 8.15 11.79
N PHE A 116 19.77 7.56 12.40
CA PHE A 116 18.38 8.04 12.36
C PHE A 116 18.03 9.00 13.49
N THR A 117 19.01 9.50 14.25
CA THR A 117 18.78 10.43 15.35
C THR A 117 19.36 11.80 15.02
N VAL A 118 18.48 12.79 14.89
CA VAL A 118 18.85 14.19 14.65
C VAL A 118 18.30 15.03 15.80
N ASN A 119 19.17 15.78 16.48
CA ASN A 119 18.81 16.59 17.65
C ASN A 119 17.99 15.83 18.70
N GLY A 120 18.39 14.59 18.98
CA GLY A 120 17.72 13.72 19.97
C GLY A 120 16.36 13.16 19.56
N LYS A 121 15.94 13.36 18.30
CA LYS A 121 14.68 12.84 17.76
C LYS A 121 14.93 11.85 16.63
N VAL A 122 14.13 10.80 16.59
CA VAL A 122 14.15 9.83 15.47
C VAL A 122 13.56 10.50 14.24
N VAL A 123 14.27 10.42 13.12
CA VAL A 123 13.85 10.90 11.80
C VAL A 123 13.71 9.72 10.84
N ASN A 124 12.92 9.89 9.78
CA ASN A 124 12.62 8.81 8.84
C ASN A 124 13.72 8.68 7.77
N LEU A 125 13.68 7.64 6.93
CA LEU A 125 14.70 7.47 5.88
C LEU A 125 14.56 8.54 4.79
N ILE A 126 13.35 8.72 4.24
CA ILE A 126 13.07 9.78 3.26
C ILE A 126 12.03 10.72 3.86
N ASN A 127 12.37 11.99 3.98
CA ASN A 127 11.59 13.00 4.68
C ASN A 127 11.16 14.14 3.75
N GLY A 128 10.06 14.81 4.10
CA GLY A 128 9.83 16.20 3.73
C GLY A 128 10.64 17.15 4.64
N PRO A 129 10.95 18.38 4.22
CA PRO A 129 11.82 19.31 4.96
C PRO A 129 11.16 19.99 6.17
N GLY A 130 9.96 19.58 6.57
CA GLY A 130 9.23 20.19 7.69
C GLY A 130 8.50 21.50 7.36
N GLY A 131 8.58 21.99 6.13
CA GLY A 131 7.82 23.11 5.58
C GLY A 131 7.10 22.71 4.29
N ALA A 132 6.37 23.64 3.69
CA ALA A 132 5.66 23.39 2.43
C ALA A 132 6.64 23.13 1.28
N ILE A 133 6.39 22.06 0.54
CA ILE A 133 7.11 21.70 -0.68
C ILE A 133 6.11 21.34 -1.80
N HIS A 134 6.58 21.29 -3.02
CA HIS A 134 5.74 20.96 -4.17
C HIS A 134 6.48 20.12 -5.23
N ASP A 135 5.70 19.38 -6.06
CA ASP A 135 6.20 18.65 -7.21
C ASP A 135 7.34 17.68 -6.85
N VAL A 136 7.08 16.82 -5.86
CA VAL A 136 8.03 15.78 -5.43
C VAL A 136 7.66 14.46 -6.06
N THR A 137 8.63 13.80 -6.69
CA THR A 137 8.42 12.50 -7.31
C THR A 137 9.48 11.48 -6.84
N LEU A 138 9.00 10.32 -6.39
CA LEU A 138 9.80 9.12 -6.16
C LEU A 138 9.34 8.06 -7.17
N THR A 139 10.20 7.59 -8.06
CA THR A 139 9.75 6.72 -9.15
C THR A 139 10.82 5.75 -9.64
N GLY A 140 10.42 4.87 -10.56
CA GLY A 140 11.30 3.90 -11.20
C GLY A 140 10.88 2.46 -10.91
N ALA A 141 11.77 1.51 -11.18
CA ALA A 141 11.57 0.09 -10.95
C ALA A 141 12.58 -0.49 -9.93
N GLY A 142 13.23 0.37 -9.16
CA GLY A 142 14.18 0.01 -8.11
C GLY A 142 13.51 -0.24 -6.77
N THR A 143 14.32 -0.45 -5.75
CA THR A 143 13.90 -0.82 -4.39
C THR A 143 14.34 0.23 -3.37
N ILE A 144 13.47 0.52 -2.42
CA ILE A 144 13.82 1.22 -1.17
C ILE A 144 13.65 0.22 -0.04
N ASP A 145 14.75 -0.17 0.57
CA ASP A 145 14.79 -1.17 1.65
C ASP A 145 15.10 -0.50 2.99
N GLY A 146 14.16 -0.58 3.90
CA GLY A 146 14.25 0.03 5.23
C GLY A 146 15.13 -0.72 6.21
N ASN A 147 15.64 -1.91 5.85
CA ASN A 147 16.49 -2.74 6.72
C ASN A 147 15.92 -2.90 8.13
N GLY A 148 14.61 -3.18 8.24
CA GLY A 148 13.82 -3.08 9.46
C GLY A 148 14.09 -4.13 10.53
N ALA A 149 14.70 -5.26 10.18
CA ALA A 149 14.85 -6.40 11.11
C ALA A 149 15.50 -6.04 12.44
N PRO A 150 16.60 -5.26 12.51
CA PRO A 150 17.18 -4.83 13.80
C PRO A 150 16.21 -3.97 14.61
N TRP A 151 15.43 -3.12 13.96
CA TRP A 151 14.44 -2.25 14.61
C TRP A 151 13.27 -3.04 15.20
N TRP A 152 12.80 -4.09 14.50
CA TRP A 152 11.72 -4.95 15.01
C TRP A 152 12.18 -5.73 16.23
N ALA A 153 13.40 -6.28 16.22
CA ALA A 153 13.97 -6.96 17.37
C ALA A 153 14.11 -6.02 18.57
N ALA A 154 14.61 -4.81 18.36
CA ALA A 154 14.75 -3.82 19.43
C ALA A 154 13.37 -3.36 19.96
N PHE A 155 12.37 -3.21 19.11
CA PHE A 155 11.01 -2.85 19.50
C PHE A 155 10.31 -3.98 20.29
N GLN A 156 10.55 -5.22 19.93
CA GLN A 156 10.06 -6.37 20.72
C GLN A 156 10.64 -6.39 22.12
N ALA A 157 11.90 -5.98 22.27
CA ALA A 157 12.55 -5.86 23.58
C ALA A 157 12.09 -4.62 24.35
N ASN A 158 11.73 -3.53 23.67
CA ASN A 158 11.25 -2.29 24.26
C ASN A 158 10.18 -1.65 23.37
N SER A 159 8.92 -1.89 23.68
CA SER A 159 7.77 -1.36 22.90
C SER A 159 7.62 0.16 22.94
N ALA A 160 8.34 0.88 23.79
CA ALA A 160 8.40 2.33 23.79
C ALA A 160 9.41 2.90 22.76
N LEU A 161 10.20 2.03 22.10
CA LEU A 161 11.15 2.46 21.08
C LEU A 161 10.44 3.13 19.90
N VAL A 162 10.77 4.39 19.65
CA VAL A 162 10.34 5.08 18.44
C VAL A 162 11.18 4.57 17.26
N ARG A 163 10.51 4.17 16.19
CA ARG A 163 11.13 3.63 14.98
C ARG A 163 10.92 4.57 13.78
N PRO A 164 11.88 4.71 12.87
CA PRO A 164 11.70 5.51 11.67
C PRO A 164 10.65 4.87 10.74
N ARG A 165 9.94 5.71 10.00
CA ARG A 165 9.19 5.32 8.80
C ARG A 165 10.12 5.26 7.59
N LEU A 166 9.72 4.53 6.55
CA LEU A 166 10.53 4.48 5.33
C LEU A 166 10.43 5.80 4.56
N ILE A 167 9.23 6.26 4.28
CA ILE A 167 8.96 7.51 3.55
C ILE A 167 7.91 8.30 4.33
N TYR A 168 8.26 9.51 4.75
CA TYR A 168 7.37 10.44 5.45
C TYR A 168 7.46 11.82 4.83
N ILE A 169 6.49 12.15 3.99
CA ILE A 169 6.43 13.44 3.30
C ILE A 169 5.30 14.28 3.87
N THR A 170 5.62 15.47 4.36
CA THR A 170 4.65 16.38 4.97
C THR A 170 4.44 17.62 4.11
N SER A 171 3.21 18.15 4.11
CA SER A 171 2.86 19.47 3.52
C SER A 171 3.32 19.61 2.07
N CYS A 172 3.16 18.54 1.27
CA CYS A 172 3.54 18.52 -0.13
C CYS A 172 2.33 18.76 -1.03
N GLN A 173 2.46 19.68 -1.97
CA GLN A 173 1.54 19.79 -3.11
C GLN A 173 2.12 19.02 -4.31
N ASN A 174 1.32 18.13 -4.93
CA ASN A 174 1.72 17.27 -6.03
C ASN A 174 2.84 16.28 -5.63
N LEU A 175 2.50 15.29 -4.82
CA LEU A 175 3.37 14.18 -4.48
C LEU A 175 3.08 12.99 -5.39
N THR A 176 4.10 12.46 -6.07
CA THR A 176 3.99 11.23 -6.85
C THR A 176 4.94 10.16 -6.34
N VAL A 177 4.43 8.95 -6.06
CA VAL A 177 5.25 7.77 -5.72
C VAL A 177 4.81 6.60 -6.61
N SER A 178 5.69 6.11 -7.48
CA SER A 178 5.26 5.15 -8.51
C SER A 178 6.30 4.11 -8.91
N GLY A 179 5.85 2.87 -9.16
CA GLY A 179 6.61 1.80 -9.78
C GLY A 179 7.66 1.13 -8.89
N LEU A 180 7.94 1.67 -7.72
CA LEU A 180 8.97 1.23 -6.79
C LEU A 180 8.54 -0.03 -5.99
N THR A 181 9.55 -0.78 -5.55
CA THR A 181 9.41 -1.73 -4.44
C THR A 181 9.82 -1.06 -3.14
N LEU A 182 8.92 -1.03 -2.16
CA LEU A 182 9.19 -0.56 -0.79
C LEU A 182 9.23 -1.80 0.12
N THR A 183 10.31 -2.00 0.87
CA THR A 183 10.41 -3.22 1.67
C THR A 183 11.06 -2.98 3.03
N ASN A 184 10.74 -3.86 3.96
CA ASN A 184 11.37 -3.95 5.28
C ASN A 184 11.43 -2.61 6.03
N SER A 185 10.38 -1.82 6.01
CA SER A 185 10.36 -0.59 6.82
C SER A 185 10.50 -0.90 8.30
N PRO A 186 11.25 -0.13 9.08
CA PRO A 186 11.27 -0.27 10.54
C PRO A 186 9.90 -0.07 11.20
N SER A 187 9.04 0.77 10.61
CA SER A 187 7.63 0.95 10.96
C SER A 187 6.81 1.15 9.67
N PHE A 188 5.99 2.17 9.53
CA PHE A 188 5.17 2.44 8.33
C PHE A 188 6.02 2.67 7.08
N HIS A 189 5.57 2.16 5.90
CA HIS A 189 6.34 2.32 4.66
C HIS A 189 6.14 3.69 4.02
N LEU A 190 4.92 4.10 3.70
CA LEU A 190 4.65 5.34 2.97
C LEU A 190 3.58 6.16 3.67
N VAL A 191 3.97 7.31 4.20
CA VAL A 191 3.09 8.21 4.95
C VAL A 191 3.14 9.61 4.35
N PRO A 192 2.28 9.92 3.37
CA PRO A 192 1.98 11.31 3.03
C PRO A 192 1.13 11.93 4.15
N SER A 193 1.51 13.11 4.63
CA SER A 193 0.80 13.79 5.71
C SER A 193 0.55 15.25 5.35
N GLN A 194 -0.69 15.71 5.49
CA GLN A 194 -1.09 17.07 5.10
C GLN A 194 -0.69 17.41 3.65
N CYS A 195 -0.73 16.42 2.77
CA CYS A 195 -0.38 16.58 1.36
C CYS A 195 -1.65 16.79 0.50
N GLN A 196 -1.46 17.45 -0.63
CA GLN A 196 -2.50 17.70 -1.62
C GLN A 196 -2.06 17.16 -2.99
N ASN A 197 -3.00 16.58 -3.77
CA ASN A 197 -2.73 15.96 -5.07
C ASN A 197 -1.66 14.85 -4.94
N VAL A 198 -2.00 13.79 -4.24
CA VAL A 198 -1.11 12.65 -4.01
C VAL A 198 -1.44 11.54 -4.99
N VAL A 199 -0.46 11.11 -5.78
CA VAL A 199 -0.57 10.01 -6.73
C VAL A 199 0.37 8.88 -6.33
N ILE A 200 -0.20 7.74 -5.97
CA ILE A 200 0.53 6.53 -5.58
C ILE A 200 0.11 5.41 -6.55
N SER A 201 1.06 4.85 -7.29
CA SER A 201 0.68 3.85 -8.29
C SER A 201 1.73 2.78 -8.52
N LYS A 202 1.25 1.55 -8.81
CA LYS A 202 2.11 0.42 -9.21
C LYS A 202 3.24 0.13 -8.22
N LEU A 203 3.02 0.38 -6.93
CA LEU A 203 3.97 0.03 -5.89
C LEU A 203 3.84 -1.45 -5.54
N LYS A 204 4.97 -2.03 -5.18
CA LYS A 204 5.05 -3.31 -4.48
C LYS A 204 5.58 -3.05 -3.07
N ILE A 205 4.75 -3.28 -2.04
CA ILE A 205 5.13 -3.02 -0.65
C ILE A 205 5.17 -4.36 0.08
N ILE A 206 6.31 -4.67 0.70
CA ILE A 206 6.54 -5.98 1.29
C ILE A 206 7.21 -5.85 2.65
N ALA A 207 6.65 -6.54 3.63
CA ALA A 207 7.29 -6.79 4.93
C ALA A 207 6.84 -8.17 5.46
N PRO A 208 7.61 -8.81 6.34
CA PRO A 208 7.18 -10.04 6.99
C PRO A 208 5.83 -9.87 7.71
N SER A 209 4.97 -10.88 7.63
CA SER A 209 3.63 -10.83 8.23
C SER A 209 3.61 -10.64 9.74
N ASN A 210 4.72 -10.91 10.42
CA ASN A 210 4.89 -10.72 11.86
C ASN A 210 5.70 -9.46 12.23
N SER A 211 6.04 -8.61 11.27
CA SER A 211 6.75 -7.36 11.54
C SER A 211 5.80 -6.31 12.13
N PRO A 212 6.13 -5.71 13.28
CA PRO A 212 5.20 -4.83 13.98
C PRO A 212 5.07 -3.47 13.30
N ASN A 213 3.84 -3.01 13.12
CA ASN A 213 3.47 -1.71 12.55
C ASN A 213 4.13 -1.41 11.21
N THR A 214 4.19 -2.41 10.35
CA THR A 214 4.71 -2.23 8.98
C THR A 214 3.58 -1.91 8.01
N ASP A 215 2.76 -0.92 8.37
CA ASP A 215 1.68 -0.41 7.53
C ASP A 215 2.20 -0.04 6.13
N GLY A 216 1.41 -0.30 5.10
CA GLY A 216 1.83 -0.09 3.72
C GLY A 216 1.74 1.38 3.30
N ILE A 217 0.54 1.94 3.24
CA ILE A 217 0.29 3.32 2.80
C ILE A 217 -0.67 4.01 3.77
N ASP A 218 -0.21 5.05 4.44
CA ASP A 218 -0.96 5.79 5.46
C ASP A 218 -1.16 7.26 5.08
N PRO A 219 -2.11 7.60 4.21
CA PRO A 219 -2.43 9.00 3.97
C PRO A 219 -3.07 9.61 5.22
N ALA A 220 -2.44 10.67 5.75
CA ALA A 220 -2.87 11.35 6.96
C ALA A 220 -3.22 12.81 6.68
N ASN A 221 -4.48 13.21 6.91
CA ASN A 221 -4.97 14.59 6.67
C ASN A 221 -4.64 15.09 5.24
N CYS A 222 -4.75 14.22 4.24
CA CYS A 222 -4.47 14.53 2.85
C CYS A 222 -5.74 14.87 2.07
N ASN A 223 -5.59 15.60 0.98
CA ASN A 223 -6.68 15.91 0.06
C ASN A 223 -6.31 15.50 -1.37
N GLN A 224 -7.27 14.92 -2.12
CA GLN A 224 -7.08 14.42 -3.48
C GLN A 224 -5.97 13.36 -3.56
N VAL A 225 -6.26 12.18 -3.03
CA VAL A 225 -5.34 11.03 -3.01
C VAL A 225 -5.81 9.96 -3.98
N SER A 226 -4.94 9.53 -4.87
CA SER A 226 -5.16 8.40 -5.76
C SER A 226 -4.15 7.29 -5.49
N ILE A 227 -4.65 6.09 -5.13
CA ILE A 227 -3.83 4.88 -4.92
C ILE A 227 -4.28 3.82 -5.92
N THR A 228 -3.43 3.45 -6.86
CA THR A 228 -3.83 2.59 -7.98
C THR A 228 -2.84 1.47 -8.28
N ASN A 229 -3.38 0.26 -8.52
CA ASN A 229 -2.61 -0.88 -9.00
C ASN A 229 -1.40 -1.24 -8.11
N CYS A 230 -1.53 -1.09 -6.80
CA CYS A 230 -0.51 -1.46 -5.83
C CYS A 230 -0.71 -2.89 -5.32
N THR A 231 0.39 -3.59 -5.05
CA THR A 231 0.38 -4.87 -4.35
C THR A 231 1.01 -4.67 -2.99
N ILE A 232 0.28 -4.99 -1.92
CA ILE A 232 0.69 -4.73 -0.54
C ILE A 232 0.63 -6.02 0.27
N ASP A 233 1.75 -6.37 0.88
CA ASP A 233 1.97 -7.58 1.65
C ASP A 233 2.78 -7.24 2.91
N THR A 234 2.11 -6.96 4.02
CA THR A 234 2.71 -6.32 5.20
C THR A 234 2.28 -6.97 6.52
N GLY A 235 2.91 -6.59 7.61
CA GLY A 235 2.60 -7.12 8.94
C GLY A 235 1.51 -6.36 9.70
N ASP A 236 1.05 -5.21 9.18
CA ASP A 236 -0.03 -4.40 9.78
C ASP A 236 -1.01 -3.94 8.70
N ASP A 237 -1.66 -2.77 8.81
CA ASP A 237 -2.63 -2.29 7.83
C ASP A 237 -1.99 -2.16 6.43
N CYS A 238 -2.61 -2.74 5.40
CA CYS A 238 -2.11 -2.55 4.03
C CYS A 238 -2.28 -1.09 3.58
N ILE A 239 -3.43 -0.50 3.87
CA ILE A 239 -3.70 0.93 3.78
C ILE A 239 -4.37 1.36 5.06
N ALA A 240 -3.91 2.47 5.68
CA ALA A 240 -4.58 3.08 6.82
C ALA A 240 -4.82 4.57 6.57
N ILE A 241 -6.08 4.94 6.29
CA ILE A 241 -6.48 6.33 6.10
C ILE A 241 -6.65 6.97 7.47
N LYS A 242 -5.83 7.96 7.77
CA LYS A 242 -5.77 8.64 9.06
C LYS A 242 -6.15 10.12 8.94
N SER A 243 -6.79 10.65 9.96
CA SER A 243 -7.19 12.06 10.02
C SER A 243 -7.20 12.56 11.45
N GLY A 244 -6.02 12.57 12.06
CA GLY A 244 -5.82 12.97 13.45
C GLY A 244 -5.70 14.48 13.64
N ARG A 245 -5.50 14.89 14.90
CA ARG A 245 -5.08 16.25 15.24
C ARG A 245 -3.60 16.45 14.91
N VAL A 246 -3.26 17.65 14.51
CA VAL A 246 -1.87 18.06 14.28
C VAL A 246 -1.49 19.08 15.33
N ASN A 247 -0.48 18.82 16.14
CA ASN A 247 -0.08 19.65 17.27
C ASN A 247 -1.26 20.02 18.20
N GLY A 248 -2.18 19.07 18.43
CA GLY A 248 -3.36 19.25 19.27
C GLY A 248 -4.55 19.93 18.60
N ALA A 249 -4.39 20.52 17.42
CA ALA A 249 -5.45 21.19 16.68
C ALA A 249 -6.14 20.26 15.67
N LEU A 250 -7.44 20.42 15.47
CA LEU A 250 -8.14 19.88 14.31
C LEU A 250 -7.64 20.60 13.06
N VAL A 251 -7.43 19.85 12.00
CA VAL A 251 -7.00 20.33 10.68
C VAL A 251 -7.99 19.83 9.62
N ASP A 252 -7.66 20.02 8.35
CA ASP A 252 -8.52 19.51 7.28
C ASP A 252 -8.67 17.98 7.34
N ALA A 253 -9.85 17.52 6.97
CA ALA A 253 -10.15 16.10 6.87
C ALA A 253 -9.25 15.40 5.84
N CYS A 254 -9.00 14.11 6.04
CA CYS A 254 -8.49 13.28 4.96
C CYS A 254 -9.62 13.03 3.97
N GLN A 255 -9.53 13.57 2.74
CA GLN A 255 -10.69 13.63 1.86
C GLN A 255 -10.37 13.47 0.38
N ASN A 256 -11.43 13.11 -0.40
CA ASN A 256 -11.34 12.93 -1.85
C ASN A 256 -10.31 11.86 -2.22
N LEU A 257 -10.49 10.66 -1.66
CA LEU A 257 -9.58 9.54 -1.86
C LEU A 257 -10.16 8.53 -2.85
N THR A 258 -9.30 7.99 -3.69
CA THR A 258 -9.64 6.87 -4.59
C THR A 258 -8.60 5.77 -4.43
N VAL A 259 -9.07 4.53 -4.22
CA VAL A 259 -8.23 3.32 -4.18
C VAL A 259 -8.78 2.35 -5.21
N THR A 260 -8.00 1.99 -6.23
CA THR A 260 -8.48 1.16 -7.33
C THR A 260 -7.45 0.15 -7.80
N GLY A 261 -7.93 -1.08 -8.08
CA GLY A 261 -7.11 -2.13 -8.69
C GLY A 261 -5.98 -2.64 -7.80
N CYS A 262 -6.09 -2.46 -6.48
CA CYS A 262 -5.06 -2.88 -5.53
C CYS A 262 -5.26 -4.34 -5.09
N THR A 263 -4.15 -5.00 -4.79
CA THR A 263 -4.12 -6.35 -4.24
C THR A 263 -3.50 -6.32 -2.85
N PHE A 264 -4.23 -6.85 -1.86
CA PHE A 264 -3.81 -6.94 -0.47
C PHE A 264 -3.60 -8.41 -0.10
N LEU A 265 -2.42 -8.75 0.41
CA LEU A 265 -2.04 -10.15 0.70
C LEU A 265 -2.08 -10.44 2.21
N HIS A 266 -1.01 -10.18 2.95
CA HIS A 266 -1.06 -10.27 4.42
C HIS A 266 -1.49 -8.94 5.05
N GLY A 267 -1.46 -8.86 6.38
CA GLY A 267 -1.78 -7.66 7.14
C GLY A 267 -3.27 -7.49 7.43
N HIS A 268 -3.66 -6.26 7.72
CA HIS A 268 -4.98 -5.96 8.27
C HIS A 268 -5.95 -5.36 7.23
N GLY A 269 -5.66 -5.47 5.93
CA GLY A 269 -6.51 -4.99 4.85
C GLY A 269 -6.54 -3.46 4.71
N LEU A 270 -7.69 -2.90 4.31
CA LEU A 270 -7.86 -1.45 4.15
C LEU A 270 -8.62 -0.89 5.35
N SER A 271 -7.94 -0.05 6.12
CA SER A 271 -8.45 0.55 7.35
C SER A 271 -8.71 2.06 7.20
N ILE A 272 -9.73 2.56 7.87
CA ILE A 272 -9.90 3.96 8.23
C ILE A 272 -9.68 4.06 9.73
N GLY A 273 -8.73 4.88 10.16
CA GLY A 273 -8.42 5.10 11.58
C GLY A 273 -7.12 4.39 12.06
N SER A 274 -6.92 4.34 13.39
CA SER A 274 -7.83 4.75 14.49
C SER A 274 -8.04 6.26 14.61
N GLU A 275 -7.07 7.08 14.27
CA GLU A 275 -7.15 8.53 14.34
C GLU A 275 -8.04 9.08 13.24
N THR A 276 -9.21 9.62 13.62
CA THR A 276 -10.18 10.19 12.67
C THR A 276 -10.74 11.54 13.16
N SER A 277 -10.12 12.17 14.16
CA SER A 277 -10.62 13.40 14.80
C SER A 277 -10.95 14.53 13.83
N SER A 278 -10.14 14.71 12.77
CA SER A 278 -10.40 15.74 11.75
C SER A 278 -11.36 15.29 10.64
N GLY A 279 -11.85 14.03 10.71
CA GLY A 279 -12.81 13.47 9.77
C GLY A 279 -12.19 12.83 8.53
N VAL A 280 -12.93 11.87 7.94
CA VAL A 280 -12.60 11.25 6.64
C VAL A 280 -13.80 11.39 5.72
N LYS A 281 -13.60 11.89 4.50
CA LYS A 281 -14.71 12.20 3.58
C LYS A 281 -14.42 11.78 2.14
N ASN A 282 -15.47 11.34 1.44
CA ASN A 282 -15.43 11.07 0.00
C ASN A 282 -14.33 10.05 -0.36
N LEU A 283 -14.42 8.84 0.20
CA LEU A 283 -13.57 7.72 -0.17
C LEU A 283 -14.30 6.81 -1.15
N THR A 284 -13.63 6.47 -2.26
CA THR A 284 -14.08 5.44 -3.19
C THR A 284 -13.02 4.35 -3.30
N VAL A 285 -13.41 3.10 -3.06
CA VAL A 285 -12.57 1.92 -3.21
C VAL A 285 -13.21 0.97 -4.22
N SER A 286 -12.49 0.58 -5.26
CA SER A 286 -13.07 -0.27 -6.29
C SER A 286 -12.07 -1.26 -6.89
N ASN A 287 -12.61 -2.39 -7.40
CA ASN A 287 -11.82 -3.36 -8.15
C ASN A 287 -10.58 -3.86 -7.38
N CYS A 288 -10.71 -4.07 -6.06
CA CYS A 288 -9.63 -4.50 -5.18
C CYS A 288 -9.81 -5.97 -4.76
N THR A 289 -8.69 -6.64 -4.57
CA THR A 289 -8.66 -8.03 -4.10
C THR A 289 -7.93 -8.16 -2.77
N PHE A 290 -8.46 -9.01 -1.88
CA PHE A 290 -7.87 -9.31 -0.58
C PHE A 290 -7.66 -10.82 -0.49
N THR A 291 -6.48 -11.25 -0.09
CA THR A 291 -6.17 -12.68 0.06
C THR A 291 -5.41 -12.92 1.37
N GLY A 292 -6.04 -13.62 2.29
CA GLY A 292 -5.41 -14.02 3.56
C GLY A 292 -5.17 -12.89 4.55
N THR A 293 -5.72 -11.69 4.34
CA THR A 293 -5.65 -10.59 5.31
C THR A 293 -6.50 -10.90 6.55
N THR A 294 -6.14 -10.35 7.70
CA THR A 294 -6.97 -10.52 8.91
C THR A 294 -8.28 -9.76 8.83
N ASN A 295 -8.31 -8.60 8.19
CA ASN A 295 -9.52 -7.84 7.91
C ASN A 295 -9.59 -7.47 6.43
N GLY A 296 -10.79 -7.19 5.95
CA GLY A 296 -11.04 -6.66 4.61
C GLY A 296 -11.26 -5.15 4.66
N ILE A 297 -12.53 -4.73 4.61
CA ILE A 297 -13.00 -3.36 4.81
C ILE A 297 -13.07 -3.11 6.31
N ARG A 298 -12.27 -2.17 6.80
CA ARG A 298 -12.17 -1.93 8.24
C ARG A 298 -12.31 -0.45 8.57
N ILE A 299 -13.18 -0.11 9.50
CA ILE A 299 -13.25 1.20 10.17
C ILE A 299 -13.03 0.96 11.66
N LYS A 300 -12.02 1.60 12.24
CA LYS A 300 -11.68 1.49 13.67
C LYS A 300 -11.45 2.88 14.22
N SER A 301 -12.21 3.26 15.25
CA SER A 301 -12.00 4.50 15.97
C SER A 301 -12.58 4.40 17.38
N GLU A 302 -12.37 5.41 18.20
CA GLU A 302 -12.83 5.45 19.58
C GLU A 302 -13.06 6.89 20.05
N PRO A 303 -13.88 7.11 21.09
CA PRO A 303 -13.99 8.42 21.72
C PRO A 303 -12.62 8.97 22.13
N GLY A 304 -12.35 10.21 21.70
CA GLY A 304 -11.08 10.90 21.90
C GLY A 304 -10.06 10.82 20.75
N LEU A 305 -10.32 9.96 19.77
CA LEU A 305 -9.57 9.91 18.49
C LEU A 305 -10.52 10.05 17.30
N GLY A 306 -11.83 10.16 17.54
CA GLY A 306 -12.87 10.05 16.54
C GLY A 306 -13.36 11.37 15.97
N GLY A 307 -13.87 11.29 14.75
CA GLY A 307 -14.59 12.34 14.04
C GLY A 307 -15.54 11.73 13.03
N LEU A 308 -16.11 12.56 12.16
CA LEU A 308 -17.08 12.11 11.17
C LEU A 308 -16.41 11.42 9.98
N ILE A 309 -16.78 10.18 9.74
CA ILE A 309 -16.44 9.40 8.54
C ILE A 309 -17.68 9.38 7.65
N GLN A 310 -17.61 9.97 6.45
CA GLN A 310 -18.78 10.11 5.59
C GLN A 310 -18.49 9.91 4.10
N ASN A 311 -19.52 9.49 3.34
CA ASN A 311 -19.47 9.26 1.91
C ASN A 311 -18.36 8.26 1.54
N VAL A 312 -18.45 7.05 2.07
CA VAL A 312 -17.48 5.98 1.87
C VAL A 312 -18.11 4.91 0.98
N ASN A 313 -17.53 4.67 -0.19
CA ASN A 313 -18.08 3.76 -1.18
C ASN A 313 -17.08 2.66 -1.52
N TYR A 314 -17.52 1.41 -1.43
CA TYR A 314 -16.79 0.23 -1.88
C TYR A 314 -17.57 -0.46 -2.99
N SER A 315 -16.89 -0.84 -4.08
CA SER A 315 -17.52 -1.57 -5.19
C SER A 315 -16.59 -2.59 -5.84
N ASN A 316 -17.14 -3.70 -6.31
CA ASN A 316 -16.38 -4.75 -6.99
C ASN A 316 -15.18 -5.24 -6.17
N ILE A 317 -15.44 -5.70 -4.96
CA ILE A 317 -14.43 -6.19 -4.03
C ILE A 317 -14.48 -7.72 -3.96
N SER A 318 -13.33 -8.37 -4.09
CA SER A 318 -13.18 -9.81 -3.92
C SER A 318 -12.25 -10.15 -2.76
N MET A 319 -12.68 -11.08 -1.89
CA MET A 319 -11.93 -11.50 -0.72
C MET A 319 -11.85 -13.02 -0.62
N THR A 320 -10.65 -13.56 -0.40
CA THR A 320 -10.43 -15.00 -0.23
C THR A 320 -9.62 -15.25 1.05
N GLY A 321 -10.15 -16.08 1.94
CA GLY A 321 -9.48 -16.43 3.20
C GLY A 321 -9.27 -15.25 4.16
N VAL A 322 -10.06 -14.19 4.02
CA VAL A 322 -10.04 -13.03 4.92
C VAL A 322 -10.78 -13.39 6.20
N THR A 323 -10.14 -13.19 7.36
CA THR A 323 -10.75 -13.60 8.63
C THR A 323 -12.02 -12.80 8.93
N ASN A 324 -11.98 -11.47 8.81
CA ASN A 324 -13.08 -10.55 9.09
C ASN A 324 -13.27 -9.59 7.89
N PRO A 325 -14.05 -9.93 6.90
CA PRO A 325 -14.21 -9.12 5.68
C PRO A 325 -14.82 -7.74 5.92
N LEU A 326 -15.75 -7.61 6.87
CA LEU A 326 -16.44 -6.36 7.18
C LEU A 326 -16.29 -6.04 8.67
N VAL A 327 -15.61 -4.93 8.98
CA VAL A 327 -15.39 -4.48 10.36
C VAL A 327 -15.67 -2.98 10.47
N ILE A 328 -16.62 -2.59 11.31
CA ILE A 328 -16.78 -1.24 11.83
C ILE A 328 -16.78 -1.34 13.35
N ASN A 329 -15.84 -0.68 14.02
CA ASN A 329 -15.77 -0.65 15.47
C ASN A 329 -15.49 0.78 15.96
N MET A 330 -16.50 1.43 16.51
CA MET A 330 -16.42 2.80 17.03
C MET A 330 -16.03 2.86 18.52
N ALA A 331 -15.74 1.70 19.12
CA ALA A 331 -15.23 1.56 20.48
C ALA A 331 -13.98 0.67 20.49
N TYR A 332 -13.01 0.98 19.60
CA TYR A 332 -11.91 0.09 19.22
C TYR A 332 -10.96 -0.25 20.37
N ALA A 333 -10.51 0.74 21.12
CA ALA A 333 -9.65 0.55 22.27
C ALA A 333 -9.96 1.65 23.29
N LEU A 334 -11.02 1.48 24.06
CA LEU A 334 -11.49 2.49 25.02
C LEU A 334 -10.36 2.92 25.95
N ASN A 335 -9.77 4.08 25.68
CA ASN A 335 -8.77 4.70 26.53
C ASN A 335 -9.42 5.78 27.41
N PRO A 336 -9.61 5.54 28.71
CA PRO A 336 -10.26 6.50 29.61
C PRO A 336 -9.43 7.80 29.82
N ASN A 337 -8.14 7.80 29.45
CA ASN A 337 -7.23 8.95 29.61
C ASN A 337 -7.08 9.76 28.32
N ASN A 338 -8.06 9.71 27.43
CA ASN A 338 -7.99 10.40 26.15
C ASN A 338 -8.02 11.91 26.31
N SER A 339 -7.07 12.62 25.70
CA SER A 339 -6.92 14.08 25.84
C SER A 339 -8.05 14.90 25.21
N TYR A 340 -8.87 14.26 24.34
CA TYR A 340 -9.93 14.95 23.57
C TYR A 340 -11.25 14.20 23.65
N PRO A 341 -11.91 14.14 24.80
CA PRO A 341 -13.12 13.33 24.99
C PRO A 341 -14.32 13.76 24.11
N ALA A 342 -14.28 14.97 23.56
CA ALA A 342 -15.28 15.47 22.62
C ALA A 342 -15.09 14.95 21.18
N ASP A 343 -13.97 14.33 20.87
CA ASP A 343 -13.69 13.74 19.56
C ASP A 343 -14.37 12.36 19.47
N ILE A 344 -15.65 12.34 19.14
CA ILE A 344 -16.47 11.13 19.11
C ILE A 344 -16.59 10.63 17.68
N PRO A 345 -16.26 9.35 17.40
CA PRO A 345 -16.33 8.80 16.06
C PRO A 345 -17.77 8.58 15.62
N SER A 346 -18.03 8.86 14.36
CA SER A 346 -19.30 8.56 13.71
C SER A 346 -19.09 8.14 12.26
N VAL A 347 -20.01 7.30 11.75
CA VAL A 347 -20.04 6.86 10.36
C VAL A 347 -21.39 7.21 9.77
N SER A 348 -21.40 7.88 8.61
CA SER A 348 -22.63 8.21 7.90
C SER A 348 -22.47 8.14 6.38
N GLY A 349 -23.42 7.51 5.70
CA GLY A 349 -23.43 7.41 4.26
C GLY A 349 -22.31 6.49 3.73
N MET A 350 -22.36 5.21 4.10
CA MET A 350 -21.46 4.20 3.60
C MET A 350 -22.20 3.23 2.68
N THR A 351 -21.62 2.93 1.53
CA THR A 351 -22.13 1.94 0.57
C THR A 351 -21.10 0.85 0.33
N ILE A 352 -21.52 -0.40 0.39
CA ILE A 352 -20.75 -1.57 -0.05
C ILE A 352 -21.59 -2.29 -1.09
N ASP A 353 -21.10 -2.31 -2.32
CA ASP A 353 -21.78 -2.89 -3.45
C ASP A 353 -20.89 -3.89 -4.21
N HIS A 354 -21.45 -5.02 -4.65
CA HIS A 354 -20.71 -6.09 -5.33
C HIS A 354 -19.48 -6.58 -4.51
N LEU A 355 -19.75 -7.17 -3.36
CA LEU A 355 -18.74 -7.82 -2.52
C LEU A 355 -18.87 -9.34 -2.61
N THR A 356 -17.79 -10.01 -2.98
CA THR A 356 -17.67 -11.48 -2.96
C THR A 356 -16.63 -11.91 -1.95
N VAL A 357 -17.01 -12.79 -1.02
CA VAL A 357 -16.13 -13.30 0.05
C VAL A 357 -16.20 -14.82 0.10
N THR A 358 -15.05 -15.47 0.11
CA THR A 358 -14.94 -16.93 0.25
C THR A 358 -14.00 -17.30 1.39
N GLY A 359 -14.43 -18.26 2.23
CA GLY A 359 -13.59 -18.83 3.29
C GLY A 359 -13.31 -17.90 4.47
N ALA A 360 -14.23 -17.00 4.80
CA ALA A 360 -14.10 -16.13 5.97
C ALA A 360 -14.36 -16.88 7.29
N LYS A 361 -13.78 -16.42 8.39
CA LYS A 361 -14.15 -16.88 9.72
C LYS A 361 -15.47 -16.26 10.17
N ASN A 362 -15.61 -14.93 10.05
CA ASN A 362 -16.82 -14.19 10.38
C ASN A 362 -17.30 -13.45 9.14
N ALA A 363 -18.60 -13.34 8.89
CA ALA A 363 -19.11 -12.53 7.79
C ALA A 363 -18.85 -11.03 8.03
N GLY A 364 -18.82 -10.62 9.29
CA GLY A 364 -18.46 -9.25 9.69
C GLY A 364 -19.00 -8.84 11.05
N SER A 365 -18.54 -7.67 11.50
CA SER A 365 -18.99 -7.01 12.73
C SER A 365 -19.06 -5.50 12.52
N LEU A 366 -20.27 -4.94 12.56
CA LEU A 366 -20.55 -3.52 12.33
C LEU A 366 -21.14 -2.93 13.60
N VAL A 367 -20.31 -2.25 14.40
CA VAL A 367 -20.65 -1.78 15.74
C VAL A 367 -20.49 -0.27 15.86
N GLY A 368 -21.63 0.43 15.93
CA GLY A 368 -21.69 1.85 16.28
C GLY A 368 -21.73 2.09 17.78
N LEU A 369 -21.64 3.35 18.20
CA LEU A 369 -21.88 3.73 19.59
C LEU A 369 -23.40 3.77 19.87
N THR A 370 -23.81 3.48 21.10
CA THR A 370 -25.21 3.60 21.51
C THR A 370 -25.74 5.05 21.43
N THR A 371 -24.85 6.01 21.72
CA THR A 371 -25.15 7.44 21.69
C THR A 371 -25.01 8.05 20.29
N LEU A 372 -24.25 7.42 19.40
CA LEU A 372 -24.00 7.87 18.04
C LEU A 372 -23.92 6.66 17.10
N PRO A 373 -25.08 6.10 16.69
CA PRO A 373 -25.13 4.92 15.84
C PRO A 373 -24.51 5.15 14.46
N ILE A 374 -24.11 4.06 13.78
CA ILE A 374 -23.81 4.08 12.34
C ILE A 374 -25.07 4.54 11.60
N GLN A 375 -24.95 5.48 10.66
CA GLN A 375 -26.06 6.05 9.92
C GLN A 375 -25.97 5.79 8.42
N ASN A 376 -27.10 5.48 7.79
CA ASN A 376 -27.23 5.38 6.33
C ASN A 376 -26.22 4.43 5.71
N LEU A 377 -26.27 3.16 6.12
CA LEU A 377 -25.43 2.08 5.60
C LEU A 377 -26.20 1.31 4.52
N THR A 378 -25.67 1.27 3.31
CA THR A 378 -26.22 0.48 2.19
C THR A 378 -25.31 -0.71 1.89
N LEU A 379 -25.87 -1.91 1.91
CA LEU A 379 -25.21 -3.17 1.61
C LEU A 379 -25.96 -3.85 0.47
N SER A 380 -25.36 -3.92 -0.73
CA SER A 380 -26.03 -4.48 -1.91
C SER A 380 -25.13 -5.46 -2.67
N ASN A 381 -25.75 -6.45 -3.31
CA ASN A 381 -25.04 -7.41 -4.15
C ASN A 381 -23.91 -8.15 -3.40
N LEU A 382 -24.21 -8.64 -2.20
CA LEU A 382 -23.23 -9.33 -1.34
C LEU A 382 -23.33 -10.85 -1.52
N THR A 383 -22.20 -11.51 -1.71
CA THR A 383 -22.07 -12.97 -1.62
C THR A 383 -20.95 -13.31 -0.65
N ILE A 384 -21.30 -13.83 0.54
CA ILE A 384 -20.34 -14.10 1.60
C ILE A 384 -20.47 -15.56 2.06
N SER A 385 -19.35 -16.29 2.07
CA SER A 385 -19.23 -17.61 2.71
C SER A 385 -18.33 -17.50 3.94
N ALA A 386 -18.87 -17.79 5.12
CA ALA A 386 -18.18 -17.64 6.41
C ALA A 386 -18.55 -18.75 7.41
N GLN A 387 -17.81 -18.85 8.50
CA GLN A 387 -18.20 -19.76 9.59
C GLN A 387 -19.35 -19.17 10.43
N THR A 388 -19.31 -17.87 10.73
CA THR A 388 -20.34 -17.17 11.50
C THR A 388 -20.89 -15.96 10.73
N GLY A 389 -22.09 -15.50 11.12
CA GLY A 389 -22.83 -14.48 10.41
C GLY A 389 -22.32 -13.05 10.62
N LEU A 390 -23.00 -12.14 9.94
CA LEU A 390 -22.82 -10.68 10.07
C LEU A 390 -23.52 -10.19 11.34
N VAL A 391 -22.77 -9.54 12.21
CA VAL A 391 -23.30 -8.88 13.42
C VAL A 391 -23.42 -7.39 13.16
N MET A 392 -24.58 -6.81 13.40
CA MET A 392 -24.80 -5.36 13.33
C MET A 392 -25.35 -4.87 14.67
N GLN A 393 -24.73 -3.82 15.22
CA GLN A 393 -25.15 -3.20 16.49
C GLN A 393 -25.13 -1.68 16.39
N ASN A 394 -26.16 -1.05 16.95
CA ASN A 394 -26.30 0.40 17.01
C ASN A 394 -26.15 1.03 15.61
N ALA A 395 -27.11 0.80 14.74
CA ALA A 395 -27.14 1.34 13.38
C ALA A 395 -28.56 1.78 12.99
N THR A 396 -28.66 2.86 12.22
CA THR A 396 -29.93 3.42 11.73
C THR A 396 -29.85 3.71 10.24
N GLY A 397 -30.98 3.58 9.53
CA GLY A 397 -31.01 3.78 8.09
C GLY A 397 -30.22 2.71 7.31
N VAL A 398 -30.21 1.48 7.82
CA VAL A 398 -29.55 0.35 7.14
C VAL A 398 -30.46 -0.15 6.03
N VAL A 399 -29.91 -0.27 4.83
CA VAL A 399 -30.60 -0.87 3.67
C VAL A 399 -29.78 -2.04 3.16
N MET A 400 -30.37 -3.23 3.14
CA MET A 400 -29.75 -4.42 2.55
C MET A 400 -30.58 -4.93 1.39
N SER A 401 -29.92 -5.25 0.27
CA SER A 401 -30.60 -5.80 -0.92
C SER A 401 -29.69 -6.77 -1.65
N ASN A 402 -30.30 -7.78 -2.29
CA ASN A 402 -29.59 -8.77 -3.11
C ASN A 402 -28.34 -9.34 -2.41
N TRP A 403 -28.53 -9.95 -1.26
CA TRP A 403 -27.45 -10.53 -0.48
C TRP A 403 -27.64 -12.03 -0.24
N VAL A 404 -26.52 -12.76 -0.22
CA VAL A 404 -26.42 -14.15 0.19
C VAL A 404 -25.28 -14.29 1.19
N ILE A 405 -25.58 -14.62 2.44
CA ILE A 405 -24.59 -14.89 3.48
C ILE A 405 -24.78 -16.32 3.95
N ASN A 406 -23.92 -17.21 3.43
CA ASN A 406 -23.87 -18.62 3.77
C ASN A 406 -22.97 -18.84 4.99
N VAL A 407 -23.50 -19.39 6.06
CA VAL A 407 -22.76 -19.67 7.29
C VAL A 407 -22.80 -21.14 7.65
N THR A 408 -21.71 -21.64 8.24
CA THR A 408 -21.68 -23.02 8.76
C THR A 408 -22.22 -23.13 10.16
N SER A 409 -22.39 -22.02 10.89
CA SER A 409 -22.89 -21.98 12.24
C SER A 409 -23.67 -20.70 12.54
N GLY A 410 -24.81 -20.83 13.18
CA GLY A 410 -25.64 -19.74 13.66
C GLY A 410 -26.52 -19.11 12.57
N LYS A 411 -26.92 -17.87 12.80
CA LYS A 411 -27.73 -17.08 11.86
C LYS A 411 -26.83 -16.30 10.91
N SER A 412 -27.28 -16.13 9.66
CA SER A 412 -26.57 -15.31 8.64
C SER A 412 -26.43 -13.85 9.06
N ILE A 413 -27.45 -13.30 9.73
CA ILE A 413 -27.46 -11.91 10.23
C ILE A 413 -27.95 -11.92 11.69
N ILE A 414 -27.27 -11.14 12.53
CA ILE A 414 -27.62 -10.90 13.94
C ILE A 414 -27.66 -9.39 14.14
N THR A 415 -28.79 -8.87 14.63
CA THR A 415 -28.99 -7.44 14.85
C THR A 415 -29.31 -7.11 16.30
N GLN A 416 -28.77 -5.99 16.79
CA GLN A 416 -29.09 -5.43 18.09
C GLN A 416 -29.17 -3.91 17.98
N ASN A 417 -30.32 -3.31 18.32
CA ASN A 417 -30.55 -1.87 18.18
C ASN A 417 -30.20 -1.37 16.73
N VAL A 418 -30.82 -2.02 15.74
CA VAL A 418 -30.64 -1.71 14.32
C VAL A 418 -32.00 -1.36 13.72
N GLN A 419 -32.05 -0.25 12.97
CA GLN A 419 -33.23 0.19 12.23
C GLN A 419 -32.91 0.23 10.74
N GLY A 420 -33.74 -0.40 9.91
CA GLY A 420 -33.54 -0.45 8.48
C GLY A 420 -34.44 -1.46 7.79
N THR A 421 -34.06 -1.85 6.58
CA THR A 421 -34.82 -2.77 5.72
C THR A 421 -33.93 -3.80 5.06
N GLY A 422 -34.50 -4.97 4.73
CA GLY A 422 -33.86 -5.98 3.89
C GLY A 422 -32.98 -7.01 4.61
N PHE A 423 -33.04 -7.13 5.96
CA PHE A 423 -32.28 -8.11 6.75
C PHE A 423 -33.15 -8.84 7.78
#